data_cf52c1175de08e769f5d537d3fa95fe6
#
_entry.id   cf52c1175de08e769f5d537d3fa95fe6
#
_cell.length_a   1.000
_cell.length_b   1.000
_cell.length_c   1.000
_cell.angle_alpha   90.00
_cell.angle_beta   90.00
_cell.angle_gamma   90.00
#
_symmetry.space_group_name_H-M   'P 1'
#
loop_
_entity.id
_entity.type
_entity.pdbx_description
1 polymer ?
#
loop_
_entity_poly.entity_id
_entity_poly.type
_entity_poly.pdbx_seq_one_letter_code
_entity_poly.pdbx_strand_id
1 'polypeptide(L)'
;MPDDAIQAECMKDSEHWVDTGTGSIGRLYCEVLGCDGLPNLDTGGFLGNKTDAFVSLVFEDCCVRTDTIDDCLSPRWLPWTQRAFIFNIYHSSSQLLLGVFDYDSGFDDHDLIGRVSIDITNLRKDTEYLLSYNIYPSARISGREVQGRVTVRIRIEMEEERKLALSTLEPPPTTFVNVKKRKDFRVIRATVYGKYDHDKYSIKTIKS
;
A
#
# COMPACT_ATOMS: atom_id res chain seq x y z
N MET A 1 -19.88 15.52 12.10
CA MET A 1 -20.76 14.32 12.14
C MET A 1 -20.49 13.56 13.45
N PRO A 2 -21.48 12.90 14.06
CA PRO A 2 -21.21 11.97 15.17
C PRO A 2 -20.32 10.80 14.67
N ASP A 3 -19.50 10.24 15.57
CA ASP A 3 -18.55 9.18 15.21
C ASP A 3 -19.22 7.95 14.58
N ASP A 4 -20.38 7.56 15.09
CA ASP A 4 -21.17 6.45 14.53
C ASP A 4 -21.62 6.72 13.08
N ALA A 5 -21.94 7.97 12.76
CA ALA A 5 -22.35 8.36 11.42
C ALA A 5 -21.15 8.37 10.45
N ILE A 6 -19.97 8.79 10.91
CA ILE A 6 -18.73 8.74 10.14
C ILE A 6 -18.35 7.28 9.87
N GLN A 7 -18.47 6.42 10.87
CA GLN A 7 -18.20 4.99 10.73
C GLN A 7 -19.16 4.33 9.73
N ALA A 8 -20.44 4.64 9.80
CA ALA A 8 -21.44 4.12 8.86
C ALA A 8 -21.20 4.63 7.44
N GLU A 9 -20.80 5.90 7.28
CA GLU A 9 -20.49 6.50 5.99
C GLU A 9 -19.26 5.88 5.37
N CYS A 10 -18.19 5.65 6.14
CA CYS A 10 -16.96 5.08 5.60
C CYS A 10 -17.14 3.64 5.11
N MET A 11 -18.18 2.93 5.57
CA MET A 11 -18.47 1.56 5.13
C MET A 11 -19.21 1.49 3.77
N LYS A 12 -19.69 2.62 3.25
CA LYS A 12 -20.29 2.67 1.91
C LYS A 12 -19.24 2.45 0.83
N ASP A 13 -19.69 2.11 -0.37
CA ASP A 13 -18.83 1.91 -1.52
C ASP A 13 -18.15 3.22 -1.94
N SER A 14 -16.93 3.13 -2.42
CA SER A 14 -16.18 4.29 -2.91
C SER A 14 -16.77 4.82 -4.21
N GLU A 15 -16.88 6.15 -4.31
CA GLU A 15 -17.41 6.84 -5.49
C GLU A 15 -16.38 6.90 -6.62
N HIS A 16 -15.09 6.89 -6.27
CA HIS A 16 -14.00 7.04 -7.23
C HIS A 16 -12.95 5.94 -7.03
N TRP A 17 -12.51 5.36 -8.14
CA TRP A 17 -11.47 4.35 -8.19
C TRP A 17 -10.29 4.84 -9.03
N VAL A 18 -9.10 4.67 -8.52
CA VAL A 18 -7.85 4.91 -9.26
C VAL A 18 -7.39 3.59 -9.85
N ASP A 19 -7.51 3.46 -11.18
CA ASP A 19 -7.02 2.29 -11.93
C ASP A 19 -5.52 2.46 -12.21
N THR A 20 -4.72 1.47 -11.84
CA THR A 20 -3.27 1.54 -11.91
C THR A 20 -2.64 0.19 -12.29
N GLY A 21 -1.43 0.27 -12.82
CA GLY A 21 -0.72 -0.90 -13.31
C GLY A 21 -1.14 -1.29 -14.72
N THR A 22 -0.37 -2.24 -15.29
CA THR A 22 -0.55 -2.67 -16.68
C THR A 22 -0.58 -4.19 -16.79
N GLY A 23 -0.78 -4.91 -15.69
CA GLY A 23 -0.95 -6.36 -15.66
C GLY A 23 -2.20 -6.82 -16.40
N SER A 24 -2.23 -8.08 -16.79
CA SER A 24 -3.30 -8.64 -17.61
C SER A 24 -3.88 -9.96 -17.08
N ILE A 25 -3.44 -10.43 -15.92
CA ILE A 25 -3.89 -11.72 -15.38
C ILE A 25 -5.03 -11.58 -14.35
N GLY A 26 -5.31 -10.38 -13.92
CA GLY A 26 -6.36 -10.12 -12.94
C GLY A 26 -6.34 -8.70 -12.43
N ARG A 27 -7.23 -8.40 -11.48
CA ARG A 27 -7.37 -7.13 -10.81
C ARG A 27 -7.49 -7.32 -9.31
N LEU A 28 -6.75 -6.52 -8.57
CA LEU A 28 -6.86 -6.41 -7.12
C LEU A 28 -7.55 -5.09 -6.79
N TYR A 29 -8.72 -5.16 -6.17
CA TYR A 29 -9.46 -4.01 -5.67
C TYR A 29 -9.14 -3.83 -4.21
N CYS A 30 -8.73 -2.65 -3.81
CA CYS A 30 -8.42 -2.32 -2.42
C CYS A 30 -8.95 -0.94 -2.07
N GLU A 31 -9.80 -0.86 -1.03
CA GLU A 31 -10.23 0.37 -0.40
C GLU A 31 -9.62 0.46 1.00
N VAL A 32 -9.02 1.58 1.32
CA VAL A 32 -8.58 1.89 2.68
C VAL A 32 -9.71 2.61 3.38
N LEU A 33 -10.32 1.98 4.38
CA LEU A 33 -11.50 2.53 5.06
C LEU A 33 -11.11 3.40 6.26
N GLY A 34 -10.11 2.98 7.03
CA GLY A 34 -9.70 3.74 8.22
C GLY A 34 -8.52 3.13 8.94
N CYS A 35 -7.99 3.91 9.88
CA CYS A 35 -7.08 3.42 10.89
C CYS A 35 -7.67 3.66 12.28
N ASP A 36 -7.19 2.93 13.28
CA ASP A 36 -7.56 3.06 14.68
C ASP A 36 -6.32 3.08 15.56
N GLY A 37 -6.30 4.03 16.51
CA GLY A 37 -5.29 4.08 17.56
C GLY A 37 -3.87 4.32 17.05
N LEU A 38 -3.70 5.20 16.06
CA LEU A 38 -2.37 5.63 15.62
C LEU A 38 -1.64 6.38 16.71
N PRO A 39 -0.30 6.29 16.81
CA PRO A 39 0.48 7.12 17.71
C PRO A 39 0.41 8.58 17.28
N ASN A 40 0.59 9.49 18.21
CA ASN A 40 0.78 10.90 17.89
C ASN A 40 2.29 11.17 17.69
N LEU A 41 2.69 11.47 16.45
CA LEU A 41 4.08 11.81 16.11
C LEU A 41 4.33 13.32 16.18
N ASP A 42 3.29 14.14 16.02
CA ASP A 42 3.35 15.61 16.12
C ASP A 42 3.37 16.10 17.58
N THR A 43 4.47 15.86 18.29
CA THR A 43 4.56 16.20 19.72
C THR A 43 5.08 17.62 20.01
N GLY A 44 5.34 18.45 19.00
CA GLY A 44 6.04 19.74 19.13
C GLY A 44 5.20 21.02 18.96
N GLY A 45 3.93 20.92 18.62
CA GLY A 45 3.09 22.09 18.29
C GLY A 45 2.49 22.75 19.54
N PHE A 46 2.46 24.10 19.55
CA PHE A 46 1.87 24.92 20.65
C PHE A 46 0.36 24.70 20.84
N LEU A 47 -0.32 24.00 19.91
CA LEU A 47 -1.77 23.75 19.88
C LEU A 47 -2.16 22.27 19.93
N GLY A 48 -1.22 21.35 20.21
CA GLY A 48 -1.54 19.93 20.37
C GLY A 48 -1.98 19.25 19.08
N ASN A 49 -1.28 19.51 17.98
CA ASN A 49 -1.46 18.80 16.72
C ASN A 49 -1.38 17.28 16.92
N LYS A 50 -2.16 16.57 16.13
CA LYS A 50 -2.12 15.10 16.04
C LYS A 50 -1.60 14.73 14.67
N THR A 51 -1.20 13.49 14.54
CA THR A 51 -0.77 12.87 13.29
C THR A 51 -1.71 13.17 12.11
N ASP A 52 -1.14 13.59 11.00
CA ASP A 52 -1.78 13.84 9.71
C ASP A 52 -1.66 12.60 8.82
N ALA A 53 -2.56 11.64 9.02
CA ALA A 53 -2.37 10.30 8.51
C ALA A 53 -2.73 10.12 7.02
N PHE A 54 -1.86 9.41 6.30
CA PHE A 54 -2.18 8.83 4.99
C PHE A 54 -1.64 7.40 4.86
N VAL A 55 -2.20 6.64 3.91
CA VAL A 55 -1.75 5.28 3.62
C VAL A 55 -1.20 5.21 2.21
N SER A 56 0.03 4.76 2.08
CA SER A 56 0.65 4.43 0.80
C SER A 56 0.51 2.94 0.53
N LEU A 57 0.08 2.58 -0.68
CA LEU A 57 -0.06 1.21 -1.12
C LEU A 57 0.92 0.95 -2.25
N VAL A 58 1.68 -0.13 -2.12
CA VAL A 58 2.63 -0.59 -3.15
C VAL A 58 2.24 -1.98 -3.59
N PHE A 59 1.96 -2.12 -4.87
CA PHE A 59 1.68 -3.40 -5.49
C PHE A 59 2.40 -3.49 -6.83
N GLU A 60 3.24 -4.49 -6.97
CA GLU A 60 4.08 -4.71 -8.16
C GLU A 60 4.84 -3.44 -8.58
N ASP A 61 4.51 -2.82 -9.71
CA ASP A 61 5.15 -1.61 -10.25
C ASP A 61 4.44 -0.31 -9.86
N CYS A 62 3.39 -0.40 -9.06
CA CYS A 62 2.55 0.72 -8.71
C CYS A 62 2.73 1.14 -7.26
N CYS A 63 2.76 2.44 -7.06
CA CYS A 63 2.68 3.07 -5.75
C CYS A 63 1.61 4.15 -5.82
N VAL A 64 0.62 4.05 -4.95
CA VAL A 64 -0.48 5.01 -4.79
C VAL A 64 -0.64 5.36 -3.32
N ARG A 65 -1.35 6.44 -3.03
CA ARG A 65 -1.65 6.82 -1.66
C ARG A 65 -3.08 7.34 -1.52
N THR A 66 -3.60 7.26 -0.31
CA THR A 66 -4.87 7.92 0.05
C THR A 66 -4.70 9.43 0.17
N ASP A 67 -5.81 10.15 0.27
CA ASP A 67 -5.79 11.51 0.81
C ASP A 67 -5.24 11.51 2.23
N THR A 68 -4.69 12.64 2.65
CA THR A 68 -4.27 12.87 4.04
C THR A 68 -5.48 13.27 4.88
N ILE A 69 -5.57 12.78 6.10
CA ILE A 69 -6.55 13.22 7.10
C ILE A 69 -5.81 13.85 8.25
N ASP A 70 -6.01 15.16 8.39
CA ASP A 70 -5.30 15.99 9.34
C ASP A 70 -5.81 15.78 10.76
N ASP A 71 -4.92 15.94 11.76
CA ASP A 71 -5.20 15.99 13.20
C ASP A 71 -5.99 14.79 13.75
N CYS A 72 -5.78 13.56 13.24
CA CYS A 72 -6.62 12.43 13.58
C CYS A 72 -5.87 11.13 13.86
N LEU A 73 -5.95 10.60 15.09
CA LEU A 73 -5.36 9.32 15.46
C LEU A 73 -6.24 8.10 15.08
N SER A 74 -7.44 8.32 14.60
CA SER A 74 -8.34 7.28 14.11
C SER A 74 -9.03 7.72 12.82
N PRO A 75 -8.27 8.01 11.75
CA PRO A 75 -8.80 8.55 10.49
C PRO A 75 -9.77 7.60 9.81
N ARG A 76 -10.79 8.18 9.16
CA ARG A 76 -11.77 7.49 8.32
C ARG A 76 -11.82 8.12 6.94
N TRP A 77 -11.40 7.38 5.93
CA TRP A 77 -11.50 7.83 4.55
C TRP A 77 -12.93 7.61 4.05
N LEU A 78 -13.58 8.67 3.62
CA LEU A 78 -14.97 8.66 3.21
C LEU A 78 -15.13 8.31 1.71
N PRO A 79 -16.30 7.87 1.23
CA PRO A 79 -16.49 7.37 -0.14
C PRO A 79 -16.01 8.29 -1.26
N TRP A 80 -16.05 9.59 -1.05
CA TRP A 80 -15.66 10.64 -2.01
C TRP A 80 -14.18 11.02 -1.94
N THR A 81 -13.43 10.52 -0.97
CA THR A 81 -11.98 10.74 -0.86
C THR A 81 -11.20 9.75 -1.71
N GLN A 82 -9.93 10.07 -2.02
CA GLN A 82 -9.04 9.12 -2.68
C GLN A 82 -8.63 8.01 -1.70
N ARG A 83 -9.32 6.87 -1.76
CA ARG A 83 -9.12 5.71 -0.89
C ARG A 83 -9.20 4.36 -1.59
N ALA A 84 -9.66 4.34 -2.84
CA ALA A 84 -9.99 3.13 -3.57
C ALA A 84 -9.12 2.98 -4.82
N PHE A 85 -8.48 1.82 -4.95
CA PHE A 85 -7.47 1.54 -5.96
C PHE A 85 -7.71 0.20 -6.62
N ILE A 86 -7.52 0.16 -7.95
CA ILE A 86 -7.52 -1.05 -8.75
C ILE A 86 -6.09 -1.27 -9.23
N PHE A 87 -5.52 -2.41 -8.88
CA PHE A 87 -4.20 -2.82 -9.35
C PHE A 87 -4.35 -3.93 -10.39
N ASN A 88 -3.86 -3.68 -11.60
CA ASN A 88 -3.80 -4.69 -12.65
C ASN A 88 -2.62 -5.61 -12.39
N ILE A 89 -2.87 -6.91 -12.26
CA ILE A 89 -1.94 -7.91 -11.74
C ILE A 89 -1.08 -8.49 -12.87
N TYR A 90 0.24 -8.52 -12.69
CA TYR A 90 1.18 -9.27 -13.53
C TYR A 90 1.46 -10.65 -12.98
N HIS A 91 1.51 -10.80 -11.65
CA HIS A 91 1.98 -12.01 -11.00
C HIS A 91 1.03 -12.45 -9.90
N SER A 92 0.60 -13.72 -9.97
CA SER A 92 -0.40 -14.28 -9.06
C SER A 92 0.06 -14.39 -7.60
N SER A 93 1.36 -14.30 -7.33
CA SER A 93 1.97 -14.42 -5.99
C SER A 93 2.51 -13.10 -5.44
N SER A 94 2.09 -11.97 -5.99
CA SER A 94 2.51 -10.66 -5.50
C SER A 94 1.90 -10.33 -4.14
N GLN A 95 2.56 -9.47 -3.39
CA GLN A 95 2.08 -8.98 -2.11
C GLN A 95 1.68 -7.51 -2.22
N LEU A 96 0.55 -7.17 -1.60
CA LEU A 96 0.17 -5.78 -1.39
C LEU A 96 0.83 -5.28 -0.10
N LEU A 97 1.63 -4.23 -0.21
CA LEU A 97 2.28 -3.57 0.91
C LEU A 97 1.56 -2.26 1.22
N LEU A 98 1.21 -2.07 2.49
CA LEU A 98 0.66 -0.82 3.00
C LEU A 98 1.66 -0.20 3.96
N GLY A 99 1.95 1.10 3.78
CA GLY A 99 2.67 1.93 4.72
C GLY A 99 1.74 3.01 5.25
N VAL A 100 1.64 3.15 6.56
CA VAL A 100 0.91 4.24 7.21
C VAL A 100 1.92 5.28 7.63
N PHE A 101 1.70 6.52 7.23
CA PHE A 101 2.62 7.63 7.42
C PHE A 101 1.93 8.82 8.08
N ASP A 102 2.71 9.61 8.77
CA ASP A 102 2.42 10.97 9.17
C ASP A 102 2.90 11.92 8.07
N TYR A 103 2.06 12.86 7.68
CA TYR A 103 2.37 13.83 6.63
C TYR A 103 3.03 15.07 7.20
N ASP A 104 4.27 15.30 6.84
CA ASP A 104 5.02 16.50 7.15
C ASP A 104 4.98 17.50 6.00
N SER A 105 4.60 18.74 6.31
CA SER A 105 4.63 19.84 5.35
C SER A 105 6.02 20.43 5.28
N GLY A 106 6.70 20.32 4.13
CA GLY A 106 7.99 20.96 3.91
C GLY A 106 8.96 20.10 3.12
N PHE A 107 10.24 20.22 3.44
CA PHE A 107 11.32 19.45 2.79
C PHE A 107 11.68 18.18 3.55
N ASP A 108 11.01 17.92 4.66
CA ASP A 108 11.27 16.76 5.50
C ASP A 108 10.57 15.52 4.93
N ASP A 109 11.18 14.36 5.18
CA ASP A 109 10.59 13.08 4.79
C ASP A 109 9.43 12.77 5.75
N HIS A 110 8.31 12.26 5.21
CA HIS A 110 7.17 11.83 6.02
C HIS A 110 7.55 10.71 6.98
N ASP A 111 7.08 10.80 8.21
CA ASP A 111 7.37 9.82 9.25
C ASP A 111 6.56 8.53 9.06
N LEU A 112 7.26 7.38 9.00
CA LEU A 112 6.63 6.08 8.88
C LEU A 112 6.12 5.60 10.25
N ILE A 113 4.81 5.56 10.44
CA ILE A 113 4.15 4.96 11.60
C ILE A 113 4.36 3.44 11.60
N GLY A 114 4.14 2.80 10.47
CA GLY A 114 4.34 1.37 10.31
C GLY A 114 3.74 0.80 9.05
N ARG A 115 3.75 -0.53 8.96
CA ARG A 115 3.43 -1.22 7.71
C ARG A 115 2.68 -2.53 7.93
N VAL A 116 2.01 -2.96 6.85
CA VAL A 116 1.31 -4.23 6.71
C VAL A 116 1.69 -4.85 5.37
N SER A 117 1.78 -6.17 5.31
CA SER A 117 1.92 -6.94 4.06
C SER A 117 0.76 -7.90 3.94
N ILE A 118 0.06 -7.87 2.81
CA ILE A 118 -1.07 -8.73 2.51
C ILE A 118 -0.68 -9.66 1.36
N ASP A 119 -0.67 -10.95 1.63
CA ASP A 119 -0.45 -11.97 0.63
C ASP A 119 -1.76 -12.25 -0.11
N ILE A 120 -1.82 -11.86 -1.38
CA ILE A 120 -3.03 -12.02 -2.21
C ILE A 120 -3.34 -13.48 -2.55
N THR A 121 -2.38 -14.39 -2.42
CA THR A 121 -2.60 -15.82 -2.72
C THR A 121 -3.58 -16.47 -1.74
N ASN A 122 -3.77 -15.88 -0.56
CA ASN A 122 -4.71 -16.35 0.45
C ASN A 122 -6.14 -15.86 0.22
N LEU A 123 -6.36 -14.99 -0.76
CA LEU A 123 -7.69 -14.46 -1.08
C LEU A 123 -8.39 -15.38 -2.10
N ARG A 124 -9.64 -15.69 -1.84
CA ARG A 124 -10.48 -16.37 -2.82
C ARG A 124 -10.92 -15.39 -3.89
N LYS A 125 -10.93 -15.85 -5.15
CA LYS A 125 -11.42 -15.07 -6.29
C LYS A 125 -12.86 -14.63 -6.05
N ASP A 126 -13.19 -13.45 -6.54
CA ASP A 126 -14.53 -12.88 -6.54
C ASP A 126 -15.22 -12.83 -5.16
N THR A 127 -14.41 -12.81 -4.12
CA THR A 127 -14.87 -12.70 -2.74
C THR A 127 -14.39 -11.38 -2.15
N GLU A 128 -15.33 -10.62 -1.60
CA GLU A 128 -15.02 -9.39 -0.88
C GLU A 128 -14.67 -9.69 0.57
N TYR A 129 -13.59 -9.11 1.04
CA TYR A 129 -13.11 -9.23 2.39
C TYR A 129 -13.04 -7.85 3.06
N LEU A 130 -13.56 -7.77 4.27
CA LEU A 130 -13.30 -6.67 5.18
C LEU A 130 -12.24 -7.14 6.19
N LEU A 131 -11.04 -6.62 6.09
CA LEU A 131 -9.88 -7.07 6.86
C LEU A 131 -9.32 -5.94 7.71
N SER A 132 -8.93 -6.28 8.94
CA SER A 132 -8.26 -5.35 9.84
C SER A 132 -6.92 -5.92 10.26
N TYR A 133 -5.86 -5.17 10.04
CA TYR A 133 -4.48 -5.57 10.31
C TYR A 133 -3.83 -4.68 11.36
N ASN A 134 -3.08 -5.28 12.26
CA ASN A 134 -2.20 -4.54 13.14
C ASN A 134 -1.06 -3.91 12.33
N ILE A 135 -0.77 -2.65 12.61
CA ILE A 135 0.32 -1.90 12.02
C ILE A 135 1.56 -2.12 12.88
N TYR A 136 2.66 -2.52 12.26
CA TYR A 136 3.92 -2.74 12.97
C TYR A 136 5.00 -1.78 12.48
N PRO A 137 5.82 -1.24 13.39
CA PRO A 137 6.97 -0.42 13.02
C PRO A 137 7.95 -1.22 12.16
N SER A 138 8.95 -0.56 11.59
CA SER A 138 9.93 -1.21 10.73
C SER A 138 10.56 -2.44 11.40
N ALA A 139 10.81 -3.51 10.64
CA ALA A 139 11.37 -4.79 11.10
C ALA A 139 12.75 -4.69 11.82
N ARG A 140 13.40 -3.52 11.78
CA ARG A 140 14.69 -3.28 12.45
C ARG A 140 14.56 -2.80 13.89
N ILE A 141 13.36 -2.42 14.33
CA ILE A 141 13.13 -1.98 15.70
C ILE A 141 12.65 -3.20 16.47
N SER A 142 13.37 -3.57 17.52
CA SER A 142 13.10 -4.74 18.36
C SER A 142 11.79 -4.65 19.20
N GLY A 143 11.04 -3.56 19.09
CA GLY A 143 9.73 -3.39 19.71
C GLY A 143 8.64 -3.93 18.79
N ARG A 144 7.94 -4.96 19.24
CA ARG A 144 6.73 -5.49 18.56
C ARG A 144 5.45 -4.76 18.98
N GLU A 145 5.58 -3.51 19.36
CA GLU A 145 4.40 -2.73 19.75
C GLU A 145 3.55 -2.41 18.52
N VAL A 146 2.28 -2.74 18.61
CA VAL A 146 1.29 -2.43 17.59
C VAL A 146 1.09 -0.92 17.57
N GLN A 147 1.26 -0.31 16.42
CA GLN A 147 1.10 1.13 16.19
C GLN A 147 -0.31 1.47 15.68
N GLY A 148 -1.31 0.74 16.16
CA GLY A 148 -2.69 0.88 15.71
C GLY A 148 -3.11 -0.21 14.72
N ARG A 149 -4.22 0.00 14.05
CA ARG A 149 -4.81 -0.90 13.06
C ARG A 149 -5.18 -0.15 11.80
N VAL A 150 -5.07 -0.83 10.65
CA VAL A 150 -5.64 -0.37 9.38
C VAL A 150 -6.75 -1.33 8.95
N THR A 151 -7.87 -0.78 8.51
CA THR A 151 -9.00 -1.55 7.97
C THR A 151 -9.12 -1.30 6.48
N VAL A 152 -9.17 -2.39 5.72
CA VAL A 152 -9.30 -2.38 4.27
C VAL A 152 -10.44 -3.26 3.81
N ARG A 153 -11.08 -2.88 2.70
CA ARG A 153 -11.95 -3.75 1.93
C ARG A 153 -11.19 -4.19 0.70
N ILE A 154 -11.13 -5.49 0.45
CA ILE A 154 -10.28 -6.05 -0.60
C ILE A 154 -11.01 -7.16 -1.35
N ARG A 155 -10.86 -7.19 -2.67
CA ARG A 155 -11.38 -8.21 -3.56
C ARG A 155 -10.39 -8.48 -4.67
N ILE A 156 -10.28 -9.73 -5.11
CA ILE A 156 -9.43 -10.13 -6.23
C ILE A 156 -10.25 -10.77 -7.33
N GLU A 157 -10.05 -10.32 -8.54
CA GLU A 157 -10.55 -10.94 -9.77
C GLU A 157 -9.36 -11.50 -10.53
N MET A 158 -9.45 -12.75 -10.98
CA MET A 158 -8.35 -13.39 -11.70
C MET A 158 -8.88 -13.98 -13.00
N GLU A 159 -8.07 -13.86 -14.03
CA GLU A 159 -8.28 -14.52 -15.32
C GLU A 159 -8.28 -16.05 -15.19
N GLU A 160 -8.58 -16.76 -16.27
CA GLU A 160 -8.60 -18.22 -16.30
C GLU A 160 -7.29 -18.85 -15.80
N GLU A 161 -7.40 -20.00 -15.15
CA GLU A 161 -6.25 -20.72 -14.59
C GLU A 161 -5.12 -21.00 -15.58
N ARG A 162 -5.47 -21.18 -16.86
CA ARG A 162 -4.47 -21.37 -17.92
C ARG A 162 -3.62 -20.13 -18.14
N LYS A 163 -4.23 -18.94 -18.16
CA LYS A 163 -3.49 -17.67 -18.25
C LYS A 163 -2.64 -17.44 -17.02
N LEU A 164 -3.17 -17.79 -15.85
CA LEU A 164 -2.43 -17.74 -14.61
C LEU A 164 -1.16 -18.61 -14.66
N ALA A 165 -1.30 -19.87 -15.07
CA ALA A 165 -0.17 -20.79 -15.18
C ALA A 165 0.87 -20.31 -16.17
N LEU A 166 0.46 -19.75 -17.31
CA LEU A 166 1.37 -19.18 -18.30
C LEU A 166 2.08 -17.93 -17.78
N SER A 167 1.37 -17.04 -17.09
CA SER A 167 1.95 -15.80 -16.56
C SER A 167 3.03 -16.04 -15.50
N THR A 168 2.96 -17.14 -14.76
CA THR A 168 4.02 -17.51 -13.80
C THR A 168 5.33 -17.92 -14.50
N LEU A 169 5.26 -18.32 -15.76
CA LEU A 169 6.43 -18.68 -16.57
C LEU A 169 7.03 -17.48 -17.31
N GLU A 170 6.27 -16.41 -17.45
CA GLU A 170 6.74 -15.19 -18.12
C GLU A 170 7.58 -14.35 -17.15
N PRO A 171 8.70 -13.79 -17.61
CA PRO A 171 9.43 -12.84 -16.79
C PRO A 171 8.59 -11.57 -16.61
N PRO A 172 8.68 -10.93 -15.44
CA PRO A 172 7.99 -9.67 -15.23
C PRO A 172 8.44 -8.62 -16.25
N PRO A 173 7.57 -7.68 -16.59
CA PRO A 173 7.90 -6.65 -17.55
C PRO A 173 9.13 -5.87 -17.10
N THR A 174 9.94 -5.46 -18.04
CA THR A 174 11.21 -4.75 -17.83
C THR A 174 11.01 -3.27 -17.45
N THR A 175 9.98 -2.96 -16.71
CA THR A 175 9.71 -1.60 -16.20
C THR A 175 10.89 -1.01 -15.42
N PHE A 176 11.77 -1.86 -14.93
CA PHE A 176 13.00 -1.45 -14.25
C PHE A 176 14.03 -0.74 -15.14
N VAL A 177 13.93 -0.83 -16.45
CA VAL A 177 14.91 -0.21 -17.38
C VAL A 177 14.97 1.32 -17.15
N ASN A 178 13.89 1.94 -16.77
CA ASN A 178 13.83 3.39 -16.50
C ASN A 178 14.51 3.79 -15.20
N VAL A 179 14.79 2.87 -14.32
CA VAL A 179 15.47 3.11 -13.03
C VAL A 179 16.87 3.69 -13.24
N LYS A 180 17.57 3.34 -14.32
CA LYS A 180 18.89 3.87 -14.66
C LYS A 180 18.92 5.39 -14.81
N LYS A 181 17.80 6.04 -15.07
CA LYS A 181 17.70 7.49 -15.21
C LYS A 181 17.47 8.24 -13.91
N ARG A 182 17.19 7.53 -12.81
CA ARG A 182 16.90 8.12 -11.51
C ARG A 182 18.00 7.75 -10.52
N LYS A 183 18.89 8.69 -10.23
CA LYS A 183 20.06 8.44 -9.37
C LYS A 183 19.72 7.93 -7.97
N ASP A 184 18.55 8.29 -7.46
CA ASP A 184 18.14 8.02 -6.08
C ASP A 184 17.16 6.85 -5.96
N PHE A 185 16.76 6.26 -7.06
CA PHE A 185 15.82 5.16 -7.06
C PHE A 185 16.50 3.84 -6.68
N ARG A 186 15.90 3.09 -5.74
CA ARG A 186 16.36 1.76 -5.34
C ARG A 186 15.49 0.70 -5.96
N VAL A 187 16.09 -0.32 -6.57
CA VAL A 187 15.36 -1.46 -7.14
C VAL A 187 14.91 -2.37 -6.01
N ILE A 188 13.70 -2.16 -5.53
CA ILE A 188 13.12 -3.00 -4.49
C ILE A 188 12.58 -4.30 -5.09
N ARG A 189 12.07 -4.25 -6.32
CA ARG A 189 11.37 -5.36 -6.97
C ARG A 189 12.27 -6.45 -7.54
N ALA A 190 13.52 -6.14 -7.80
CA ALA A 190 14.46 -7.12 -8.35
C ALA A 190 14.60 -8.39 -7.47
N THR A 191 14.30 -8.26 -6.18
CA THR A 191 14.34 -9.39 -5.23
C THR A 191 13.10 -10.29 -5.30
N VAL A 192 12.00 -9.82 -5.89
CA VAL A 192 10.72 -10.54 -5.91
C VAL A 192 10.69 -11.61 -7.00
N TYR A 193 11.40 -11.41 -8.11
CA TYR A 193 11.19 -12.17 -9.33
C TYR A 193 12.20 -13.27 -9.63
N GLY A 194 12.96 -13.74 -8.67
CA GLY A 194 13.83 -14.92 -8.80
C GLY A 194 14.90 -14.89 -9.88
N LYS A 195 14.87 -13.98 -10.82
CA LYS A 195 15.93 -13.74 -11.85
C LYS A 195 16.89 -12.65 -11.41
N TYR A 196 16.91 -12.37 -10.14
CA TYR A 196 17.73 -11.34 -9.55
C TYR A 196 19.17 -11.85 -9.39
N ASP A 197 20.08 -11.15 -10.03
CA ASP A 197 21.50 -11.30 -9.84
C ASP A 197 21.99 -10.19 -8.92
N HIS A 198 22.41 -10.53 -7.71
CA HIS A 198 22.80 -9.60 -6.67
C HIS A 198 23.91 -8.66 -7.13
N ASP A 199 24.88 -9.18 -7.88
CA ASP A 199 26.01 -8.40 -8.35
C ASP A 199 25.62 -7.44 -9.48
N LYS A 200 24.72 -7.88 -10.34
CA LYS A 200 24.24 -7.12 -11.48
C LYS A 200 23.26 -6.01 -11.10
N TYR A 201 22.44 -6.23 -10.08
CA TYR A 201 21.41 -5.29 -9.61
C TYR A 201 21.78 -4.60 -8.31
N SER A 202 23.04 -4.62 -7.94
CA SER A 202 23.53 -3.82 -6.83
C SER A 202 23.30 -2.32 -7.08
N ILE A 203 23.22 -1.54 -6.02
CA ILE A 203 23.05 -0.09 -6.14
C ILE A 203 24.16 0.54 -7.01
N LYS A 204 25.36 -0.02 -7.02
CA LYS A 204 26.47 0.43 -7.86
C LYS A 204 26.20 0.21 -9.35
N THR A 205 25.63 -0.93 -9.71
CA THR A 205 25.29 -1.26 -11.11
C THR A 205 24.14 -0.43 -11.64
N ILE A 206 23.20 -0.05 -10.77
CA ILE A 206 22.06 0.78 -11.13
C ILE A 206 22.46 2.25 -11.29
N LYS A 207 23.51 2.68 -10.58
CA LYS A 207 24.04 4.05 -10.65
C LYS A 207 25.01 4.27 -11.83
N SER A 208 25.52 3.23 -12.41
CA SER A 208 26.36 3.30 -13.61
C SER A 208 25.53 3.23 -14.87
#